data_c0485c3ded3e816bc5018170e84c7498
#
_entry.id   c0485c3ded3e816bc5018170e84c7498
#
_cell.length_a   1.000
_cell.length_b   1.000
_cell.length_c   1.000
_cell.angle_alpha   90.00
_cell.angle_beta   90.00
_cell.angle_gamma   90.00
#
_symmetry.space_group_name_H-M   'P 1'
#
loop_
_entity.id
_entity.type
_entity.pdbx_description
1 polymer ?
#
loop_
_entity_poly.entity_id
_entity_poly.type
_entity_poly.pdbx_seq_one_letter_code
_entity_poly.pdbx_strand_id
1 'polypeptide(L)'
;MYELIQAKGGSYYIESPAKVGLVQLGGDRVCLIDSGSDKDAGRKVRQHLDANGWHLTAIYNTHSNADHIGGNQYLQKQTGCAIYAPGMEQCVTCHTVLEPSLLYGGCPPKALRNKFLMAQESQAQLLTAEVLPEGWELLPLPGHFLDMVGFRTGDNVVYLADCLASRETLDKYGIAFLYDVGAYLETLERVKTMEAALFVPSHAAAAEHIAPLAQYNIDRTQEAAERIAGLCTGVTFDEVLAGVFKAYGLVMSLPQYALLGSTVKSYLSYLMDRGEVAAEAEDCRLIWRRV
;
A
#
# COMPACT_ATOMS: atom_id res chain seq x y z
N MET A 1 -15.56 -14.73 -1.78
CA MET A 1 -14.81 -13.46 -1.59
C MET A 1 -15.62 -12.57 -0.67
N TYR A 2 -15.00 -11.77 0.18
CA TYR A 2 -15.58 -11.03 1.31
C TYR A 2 -16.08 -11.92 2.47
N GLU A 3 -15.38 -13.01 2.75
CA GLU A 3 -15.58 -13.82 3.93
C GLU A 3 -14.96 -13.14 5.16
N LEU A 4 -15.67 -13.14 6.29
CA LEU A 4 -15.14 -12.67 7.57
C LEU A 4 -14.44 -13.83 8.26
N ILE A 5 -13.15 -13.69 8.49
CA ILE A 5 -12.28 -14.72 9.06
C ILE A 5 -11.77 -14.23 10.41
N GLN A 6 -11.94 -15.04 11.46
CA GLN A 6 -11.36 -14.77 12.76
C GLN A 6 -9.86 -15.08 12.73
N ALA A 7 -9.03 -14.08 13.00
CA ALA A 7 -7.59 -14.22 13.10
C ALA A 7 -7.21 -14.78 14.49
N LYS A 8 -7.60 -14.07 15.56
CA LYS A 8 -7.43 -14.48 16.95
C LYS A 8 -8.24 -13.57 17.88
N GLY A 9 -8.85 -14.12 18.94
CA GLY A 9 -9.56 -13.32 19.91
C GLY A 9 -10.64 -12.44 19.29
N GLY A 10 -10.57 -11.12 19.51
CA GLY A 10 -11.44 -10.11 18.91
C GLY A 10 -10.95 -9.55 17.58
N SER A 11 -9.86 -10.07 17.03
CA SER A 11 -9.25 -9.63 15.78
C SER A 11 -9.69 -10.50 14.60
N TYR A 12 -10.20 -9.89 13.55
CA TYR A 12 -10.72 -10.52 12.32
C TYR A 12 -10.15 -9.82 11.09
N TYR A 13 -10.28 -10.45 9.93
CA TYR A 13 -10.12 -9.79 8.64
C TYR A 13 -11.19 -10.26 7.65
N ILE A 14 -11.53 -9.39 6.71
CA ILE A 14 -12.41 -9.72 5.59
C ILE A 14 -11.52 -10.05 4.40
N GLU A 15 -11.63 -11.28 3.87
CA GLU A 15 -10.89 -11.75 2.71
C GLU A 15 -11.42 -11.06 1.45
N SER A 16 -10.68 -10.11 0.93
CA SER A 16 -11.01 -9.25 -0.21
C SER A 16 -9.75 -8.94 -1.03
N PRO A 17 -9.84 -8.31 -2.23
CA PRO A 17 -8.67 -7.96 -3.03
C PRO A 17 -7.60 -7.16 -2.27
N ALA A 18 -8.01 -6.20 -1.45
CA ALA A 18 -7.23 -5.63 -0.37
C ALA A 18 -7.96 -5.99 0.93
N LYS A 19 -7.32 -6.78 1.82
CA LYS A 19 -7.96 -7.24 3.06
C LYS A 19 -8.32 -6.07 3.96
N VAL A 20 -9.50 -6.16 4.58
CA VAL A 20 -9.96 -5.20 5.58
C VAL A 20 -9.86 -5.85 6.96
N GLY A 21 -9.07 -5.27 7.86
CA GLY A 21 -9.07 -5.69 9.25
C GLY A 21 -10.36 -5.26 9.97
N LEU A 22 -10.84 -6.09 10.90
CA LEU A 22 -11.96 -5.76 11.78
C LEU A 22 -11.62 -6.21 13.19
N VAL A 23 -11.73 -5.32 14.18
CA VAL A 23 -11.35 -5.62 15.56
C VAL A 23 -12.43 -5.19 16.52
N GLN A 24 -12.82 -6.10 17.43
CA GLN A 24 -13.77 -5.85 18.49
C GLN A 24 -13.12 -5.02 19.62
N LEU A 25 -13.83 -3.97 20.05
CA LEU A 25 -13.37 -3.07 21.11
C LEU A 25 -14.15 -3.28 22.44
N GLY A 26 -14.88 -4.38 22.53
CA GLY A 26 -15.75 -4.71 23.67
C GLY A 26 -17.22 -4.34 23.43
N GLY A 27 -18.12 -5.21 23.91
CA GLY A 27 -19.54 -5.13 23.61
C GLY A 27 -19.80 -5.29 22.10
N ASP A 28 -20.63 -4.43 21.55
CA ASP A 28 -20.97 -4.37 20.12
C ASP A 28 -20.05 -3.44 19.33
N ARG A 29 -19.10 -2.75 19.97
CA ARG A 29 -18.22 -1.78 19.31
C ARG A 29 -17.09 -2.47 18.56
N VAL A 30 -16.88 -2.03 17.30
CA VAL A 30 -15.78 -2.49 16.46
C VAL A 30 -15.10 -1.31 15.79
N CYS A 31 -13.87 -1.55 15.34
CA CYS A 31 -13.17 -0.67 14.41
C CYS A 31 -12.68 -1.46 13.20
N LEU A 32 -12.32 -0.73 12.15
CA LEU A 32 -11.72 -1.29 10.94
C LEU A 32 -10.26 -0.85 10.81
N ILE A 33 -9.47 -1.68 10.14
CA ILE A 33 -8.18 -1.33 9.55
C ILE A 33 -8.40 -1.38 8.05
N ASP A 34 -8.34 -0.20 7.40
CA ASP A 34 -8.76 0.06 6.03
C ASP A 34 -10.26 -0.19 5.75
N SER A 35 -10.69 -0.01 4.51
CA SER A 35 -12.11 -0.08 4.15
C SER A 35 -12.40 -0.75 2.80
N GLY A 36 -11.34 -1.20 2.11
CA GLY A 36 -11.43 -1.86 0.80
C GLY A 36 -11.47 -0.89 -0.38
N SER A 37 -11.57 -1.44 -1.58
CA SER A 37 -11.23 -0.79 -2.84
C SER A 37 -12.27 0.19 -3.39
N ASP A 38 -13.52 0.13 -2.92
CA ASP A 38 -14.57 1.02 -3.41
C ASP A 38 -15.82 0.99 -2.50
N LYS A 39 -16.83 1.73 -2.92
CA LYS A 39 -18.14 1.75 -2.25
C LYS A 39 -18.76 0.35 -2.09
N ASP A 40 -18.56 -0.56 -3.05
CA ASP A 40 -19.14 -1.90 -2.99
C ASP A 40 -18.41 -2.77 -1.96
N ALA A 41 -17.08 -2.62 -1.81
CA ALA A 41 -16.35 -3.18 -0.70
C ALA A 41 -16.88 -2.65 0.65
N GLY A 42 -17.08 -1.34 0.78
CA GLY A 42 -17.70 -0.73 1.96
C GLY A 42 -19.10 -1.28 2.28
N ARG A 43 -19.92 -1.57 1.25
CA ARG A 43 -21.23 -2.23 1.43
C ARG A 43 -21.09 -3.65 1.98
N LYS A 44 -20.09 -4.41 1.52
CA LYS A 44 -19.80 -5.76 2.04
C LYS A 44 -19.36 -5.73 3.49
N VAL A 45 -18.48 -4.79 3.84
CA VAL A 45 -18.13 -4.53 5.24
C VAL A 45 -19.39 -4.24 6.07
N ARG A 46 -20.25 -3.32 5.60
CA ARG A 46 -21.50 -2.98 6.30
C ARG A 46 -22.41 -4.19 6.51
N GLN A 47 -22.52 -5.11 5.53
CA GLN A 47 -23.30 -6.34 5.70
C GLN A 47 -22.79 -7.21 6.85
N HIS A 48 -21.46 -7.31 7.06
CA HIS A 48 -20.89 -8.01 8.22
C HIS A 48 -21.21 -7.31 9.53
N LEU A 49 -21.14 -5.98 9.56
CA LEU A 49 -21.50 -5.20 10.75
C LEU A 49 -22.95 -5.46 11.15
N ASP A 50 -23.87 -5.34 10.20
CA ASP A 50 -25.31 -5.52 10.42
C ASP A 50 -25.66 -6.96 10.84
N ALA A 51 -25.03 -7.96 10.19
CA ALA A 51 -25.27 -9.37 10.48
C ALA A 51 -24.83 -9.79 11.90
N ASN A 52 -23.83 -9.12 12.45
CA ASN A 52 -23.30 -9.40 13.79
C ASN A 52 -23.82 -8.41 14.85
N GLY A 53 -24.63 -7.44 14.48
CA GLY A 53 -25.10 -6.39 15.38
C GLY A 53 -23.96 -5.46 15.87
N TRP A 54 -22.90 -5.30 15.06
CA TRP A 54 -21.74 -4.51 15.44
C TRP A 54 -21.88 -3.04 15.06
N HIS A 55 -21.41 -2.18 15.98
CA HIS A 55 -21.37 -0.74 15.80
C HIS A 55 -19.95 -0.28 15.42
N LEU A 56 -19.78 0.27 14.21
CA LEU A 56 -18.51 0.80 13.73
C LEU A 56 -18.21 2.16 14.38
N THR A 57 -17.13 2.24 15.14
CA THR A 57 -16.71 3.45 15.85
C THR A 57 -15.64 4.24 15.08
N ALA A 58 -14.69 3.53 14.45
CA ALA A 58 -13.58 4.15 13.73
C ALA A 58 -13.06 3.27 12.59
N ILE A 59 -12.42 3.91 11.61
CA ILE A 59 -11.57 3.31 10.58
C ILE A 59 -10.15 3.85 10.80
N TYR A 60 -9.18 2.96 10.92
CA TYR A 60 -7.76 3.27 10.98
C TYR A 60 -7.14 2.92 9.63
N ASN A 61 -6.82 3.92 8.81
CA ASN A 61 -6.18 3.67 7.53
C ASN A 61 -4.70 3.39 7.71
N THR A 62 -4.20 2.40 6.98
CA THR A 62 -2.78 2.07 6.93
C THR A 62 -2.03 3.05 6.04
N HIS A 63 -2.61 3.39 4.90
CA HIS A 63 -2.17 4.37 3.92
C HIS A 63 -3.37 4.79 3.04
N SER A 64 -3.13 5.65 2.05
CA SER A 64 -4.20 6.32 1.30
C SER A 64 -4.40 5.83 -0.13
N ASN A 65 -3.76 4.71 -0.54
CA ASN A 65 -4.05 4.17 -1.86
C ASN A 65 -5.53 3.81 -2.00
N ALA A 66 -6.06 3.99 -3.20
CA ALA A 66 -7.50 3.97 -3.45
C ALA A 66 -8.18 2.65 -3.03
N ASP A 67 -7.48 1.52 -3.09
CA ASP A 67 -7.99 0.21 -2.71
C ASP A 67 -8.01 -0.07 -1.20
N HIS A 68 -7.45 0.84 -0.40
CA HIS A 68 -7.48 0.82 1.06
C HIS A 68 -8.54 1.77 1.65
N ILE A 69 -8.74 2.91 1.01
CA ILE A 69 -9.66 3.96 1.50
C ILE A 69 -10.96 4.07 0.71
N GLY A 70 -11.16 3.22 -0.30
CA GLY A 70 -12.30 3.29 -1.22
C GLY A 70 -13.68 3.16 -0.59
N GLY A 71 -13.78 2.44 0.53
CA GLY A 71 -15.01 2.29 1.32
C GLY A 71 -15.25 3.40 2.35
N ASN A 72 -14.22 4.21 2.67
CA ASN A 72 -14.24 5.22 3.74
C ASN A 72 -15.46 6.13 3.69
N GLN A 73 -15.65 6.85 2.58
CA GLN A 73 -16.73 7.81 2.44
C GLN A 73 -18.10 7.17 2.65
N TYR A 74 -18.33 5.98 2.08
CA TYR A 74 -19.58 5.26 2.24
C TYR A 74 -19.83 4.88 3.70
N LEU A 75 -18.86 4.26 4.36
CA LEU A 75 -18.97 3.83 5.76
C LEU A 75 -19.15 5.03 6.69
N GLN A 76 -18.37 6.09 6.52
CA GLN A 76 -18.50 7.31 7.32
C GLN A 76 -19.89 7.93 7.20
N LYS A 77 -20.45 8.01 5.99
CA LYS A 77 -21.81 8.52 5.77
C LYS A 77 -22.90 7.62 6.36
N GLN A 78 -22.69 6.31 6.44
CA GLN A 78 -23.68 5.35 6.93
C GLN A 78 -23.64 5.18 8.45
N THR A 79 -22.49 5.36 9.08
CA THR A 79 -22.29 5.03 10.51
C THR A 79 -21.91 6.24 11.36
N GLY A 80 -21.42 7.31 10.75
CA GLY A 80 -20.84 8.45 11.46
C GLY A 80 -19.48 8.15 12.10
N CYS A 81 -18.82 7.04 11.73
CA CYS A 81 -17.53 6.65 12.31
C CYS A 81 -16.43 7.69 12.07
N ALA A 82 -15.49 7.79 13.01
CA ALA A 82 -14.26 8.53 12.79
C ALA A 82 -13.37 7.82 11.76
N ILE A 83 -12.52 8.57 11.06
CA ILE A 83 -11.48 8.03 10.19
C ILE A 83 -10.15 8.63 10.63
N TYR A 84 -9.13 7.80 10.82
CA TYR A 84 -7.78 8.21 11.16
C TYR A 84 -6.80 7.71 10.10
N ALA A 85 -5.89 8.58 9.66
CA ALA A 85 -4.86 8.26 8.70
C ALA A 85 -3.50 8.85 9.12
N PRO A 86 -2.37 8.16 8.91
CA PRO A 86 -1.06 8.61 9.37
C PRO A 86 -0.50 9.74 8.51
N GLY A 87 0.22 10.69 9.10
CA GLY A 87 1.03 11.69 8.44
C GLY A 87 0.40 12.32 7.20
N MET A 88 1.11 12.27 6.08
CA MET A 88 0.64 12.79 4.79
C MET A 88 -0.51 12.00 4.18
N GLU A 89 -0.69 10.74 4.56
CA GLU A 89 -1.83 9.90 4.12
C GLU A 89 -3.17 10.54 4.51
N GLN A 90 -3.21 11.27 5.63
CA GLN A 90 -4.39 12.02 6.04
C GLN A 90 -4.77 13.09 5.00
N CYS A 91 -3.79 13.84 4.50
CA CYS A 91 -4.01 14.84 3.47
C CYS A 91 -4.51 14.21 2.16
N VAL A 92 -3.91 13.09 1.74
CA VAL A 92 -4.33 12.36 0.53
C VAL A 92 -5.74 11.78 0.69
N THR A 93 -6.07 11.21 1.87
CA THR A 93 -7.41 10.69 2.17
C THR A 93 -8.49 11.78 2.08
N CYS A 94 -8.18 13.01 2.51
CA CYS A 94 -9.08 14.16 2.39
C CYS A 94 -9.12 14.76 0.97
N HIS A 95 -8.04 14.62 0.19
CA HIS A 95 -7.87 15.20 -1.15
C HIS A 95 -7.31 14.16 -2.11
N THR A 96 -8.14 13.19 -2.47
CA THR A 96 -7.72 11.96 -3.17
C THR A 96 -7.14 12.18 -4.56
N VAL A 97 -7.30 13.38 -5.15
CA VAL A 97 -6.62 13.76 -6.40
C VAL A 97 -5.09 13.83 -6.25
N LEU A 98 -4.57 13.93 -5.02
CA LEU A 98 -3.14 13.98 -4.76
C LEU A 98 -2.42 12.69 -5.17
N GLU A 99 -3.02 11.52 -5.00
CA GLU A 99 -2.43 10.25 -5.41
C GLU A 99 -2.15 10.22 -6.93
N PRO A 100 -3.14 10.35 -7.84
CA PRO A 100 -2.85 10.36 -9.26
C PRO A 100 -2.01 11.58 -9.70
N SER A 101 -1.99 12.69 -8.96
CA SER A 101 -1.10 13.83 -9.22
C SER A 101 0.35 13.48 -8.93
N LEU A 102 0.63 12.80 -7.81
CA LEU A 102 1.95 12.30 -7.45
C LEU A 102 2.47 11.32 -8.50
N LEU A 103 1.67 10.32 -8.86
CA LEU A 103 2.04 9.30 -9.84
C LEU A 103 2.32 9.87 -11.23
N TYR A 104 1.54 10.87 -11.64
CA TYR A 104 1.67 11.50 -12.96
C TYR A 104 2.73 12.59 -13.02
N GLY A 105 3.04 13.21 -11.88
CA GLY A 105 3.98 14.33 -11.78
C GLY A 105 3.40 15.67 -12.26
N GLY A 106 2.08 15.88 -12.13
CA GLY A 106 1.36 17.09 -12.52
C GLY A 106 -0.16 16.91 -12.40
N CYS A 107 -0.94 17.84 -12.96
CA CYS A 107 -2.39 17.70 -12.97
C CYS A 107 -2.80 16.44 -13.78
N PRO A 108 -3.40 15.41 -13.16
CA PRO A 108 -3.68 14.16 -13.85
C PRO A 108 -4.84 14.33 -14.84
N PRO A 109 -4.73 13.75 -16.05
CA PRO A 109 -5.85 13.74 -17.00
C PRO A 109 -7.03 12.91 -16.45
N LYS A 110 -8.22 13.12 -17.01
CA LYS A 110 -9.45 12.42 -16.59
C LYS A 110 -9.29 10.89 -16.55
N ALA A 111 -8.49 10.33 -17.46
CA ALA A 111 -8.24 8.88 -17.53
C ALA A 111 -7.51 8.32 -16.29
N LEU A 112 -6.74 9.14 -15.57
CA LEU A 112 -6.07 8.76 -14.33
C LEU A 112 -6.93 9.06 -13.08
N ARG A 113 -7.99 9.85 -13.20
CA ARG A 113 -8.93 10.13 -12.10
C ARG A 113 -10.05 9.10 -12.06
N ASN A 114 -9.71 7.86 -11.86
CA ASN A 114 -10.62 6.72 -11.81
C ASN A 114 -10.49 5.97 -10.48
N LYS A 115 -11.44 5.09 -10.18
CA LYS A 115 -11.55 4.41 -8.88
C LYS A 115 -10.35 3.53 -8.47
N PHE A 116 -9.44 3.23 -9.39
CA PHE A 116 -8.22 2.45 -9.11
C PHE A 116 -7.07 3.31 -8.62
N LEU A 117 -7.10 4.62 -8.91
CA LEU A 117 -6.06 5.58 -8.54
C LEU A 117 -6.62 6.76 -7.72
N MET A 118 -7.94 6.82 -7.49
CA MET A 118 -8.56 7.93 -6.79
C MET A 118 -9.85 7.46 -6.12
N ALA A 119 -9.81 7.29 -4.82
CA ALA A 119 -10.99 7.01 -4.00
C ALA A 119 -11.91 8.24 -3.91
N GLN A 120 -13.08 8.09 -3.30
CA GLN A 120 -13.92 9.22 -2.93
C GLN A 120 -13.38 9.87 -1.65
N GLU A 121 -13.24 11.19 -1.65
CA GLU A 121 -12.78 11.96 -0.49
C GLU A 121 -13.60 11.66 0.78
N SER A 122 -12.93 11.54 1.91
CA SER A 122 -13.53 11.34 3.22
C SER A 122 -12.88 12.25 4.26
N GLN A 123 -13.54 12.45 5.41
CA GLN A 123 -13.06 13.33 6.47
C GLN A 123 -12.15 12.53 7.42
N ALA A 124 -10.85 12.47 7.11
CA ALA A 124 -9.87 11.82 7.95
C ALA A 124 -9.22 12.80 8.93
N GLN A 125 -8.97 12.33 10.14
CA GLN A 125 -8.19 13.01 11.17
C GLN A 125 -6.78 12.41 11.21
N LEU A 126 -5.83 13.15 11.79
CA LEU A 126 -4.47 12.64 11.97
C LEU A 126 -4.47 11.47 12.94
N LEU A 127 -3.85 10.37 12.53
CA LEU A 127 -3.61 9.20 13.38
C LEU A 127 -2.45 9.53 14.34
N THR A 128 -2.75 9.48 15.63
CA THR A 128 -1.77 9.63 16.72
C THR A 128 -1.88 8.48 17.71
N ALA A 129 -0.92 8.31 18.59
CA ALA A 129 -0.96 7.25 19.60
C ALA A 129 -2.16 7.37 20.54
N GLU A 130 -2.66 8.60 20.80
CA GLU A 130 -3.76 8.86 21.73
C GLU A 130 -5.13 8.38 21.19
N VAL A 131 -5.28 8.23 19.87
CA VAL A 131 -6.54 7.76 19.27
C VAL A 131 -6.55 6.26 19.01
N LEU A 132 -5.44 5.56 19.25
CA LEU A 132 -5.37 4.10 19.11
C LEU A 132 -6.19 3.40 20.21
N PRO A 133 -6.84 2.27 19.90
CA PRO A 133 -7.43 1.41 20.94
C PRO A 133 -6.37 0.94 21.95
N GLU A 134 -6.82 0.72 23.20
CA GLU A 134 -5.94 0.24 24.26
C GLU A 134 -5.26 -1.10 23.87
N GLY A 135 -3.97 -1.19 24.13
CA GLY A 135 -3.16 -2.38 23.82
C GLY A 135 -2.75 -2.50 22.35
N TRP A 136 -3.06 -1.51 21.52
CA TRP A 136 -2.55 -1.49 20.13
C TRP A 136 -1.18 -0.83 20.04
N GLU A 137 -0.41 -1.29 19.04
CA GLU A 137 0.87 -0.70 18.66
C GLU A 137 0.80 -0.22 17.20
N LEU A 138 1.25 1.01 16.96
CA LEU A 138 1.43 1.57 15.63
C LEU A 138 2.81 1.16 15.11
N LEU A 139 2.85 0.51 13.94
CA LEU A 139 4.07 0.01 13.31
C LEU A 139 4.38 0.87 12.07
N PRO A 140 5.38 1.77 12.10
CA PRO A 140 5.81 2.45 10.87
C PRO A 140 6.33 1.44 9.84
N LEU A 141 5.77 1.44 8.64
CA LEU A 141 6.13 0.56 7.52
C LEU A 141 6.43 1.37 6.24
N PRO A 142 7.40 2.31 6.29
CA PRO A 142 7.69 3.16 5.14
C PRO A 142 8.21 2.35 3.95
N GLY A 143 8.02 2.91 2.75
CA GLY A 143 8.58 2.42 1.50
C GLY A 143 7.57 2.13 0.41
N HIS A 144 6.43 1.49 0.72
CA HIS A 144 5.38 1.30 -0.27
C HIS A 144 4.71 2.63 -0.64
N PHE A 145 4.26 3.39 0.34
CA PHE A 145 3.72 4.73 0.13
C PHE A 145 4.25 5.70 1.19
N LEU A 146 3.76 6.94 1.24
CA LEU A 146 4.33 8.08 1.98
C LEU A 146 4.64 7.78 3.46
N ASP A 147 3.60 7.71 4.31
CA ASP A 147 3.70 7.47 5.75
C ASP A 147 2.96 6.17 6.16
N MET A 148 3.01 5.14 5.31
CA MET A 148 2.31 3.88 5.56
C MET A 148 2.67 3.27 6.91
N VAL A 149 1.64 2.75 7.59
CA VAL A 149 1.75 2.06 8.88
C VAL A 149 1.06 0.70 8.85
N GLY A 150 1.45 -0.16 9.78
CA GLY A 150 0.69 -1.34 10.17
C GLY A 150 0.19 -1.20 11.61
N PHE A 151 -0.56 -2.20 12.06
CA PHE A 151 -1.12 -2.23 13.42
C PHE A 151 -0.90 -3.59 14.05
N ARG A 152 -0.42 -3.60 15.29
CA ARG A 152 -0.46 -4.77 16.15
C ARG A 152 -1.61 -4.61 17.14
N THR A 153 -2.52 -5.56 17.19
CA THR A 153 -3.65 -5.54 18.14
C THR A 153 -3.29 -6.19 19.49
N GLY A 154 -4.12 -5.98 20.49
CA GLY A 154 -3.97 -6.63 21.81
C GLY A 154 -4.00 -8.17 21.76
N ASP A 155 -4.58 -8.77 20.71
CA ASP A 155 -4.54 -10.22 20.44
C ASP A 155 -3.22 -10.70 19.82
N ASN A 156 -2.25 -9.80 19.62
CA ASN A 156 -0.99 -10.03 18.92
C ASN A 156 -1.19 -10.47 17.47
N VAL A 157 -2.21 -9.91 16.79
CA VAL A 157 -2.37 -9.99 15.33
C VAL A 157 -1.74 -8.74 14.72
N VAL A 158 -0.92 -8.92 13.67
CA VAL A 158 -0.23 -7.84 13.00
C VAL A 158 -0.78 -7.66 11.59
N TYR A 159 -1.41 -6.51 11.35
CA TYR A 159 -1.86 -6.08 10.03
C TYR A 159 -0.73 -5.30 9.35
N LEU A 160 -0.24 -5.82 8.24
CA LEU A 160 1.00 -5.37 7.59
C LEU A 160 0.76 -4.44 6.39
N ALA A 161 -0.49 -4.06 6.10
CA ALA A 161 -0.80 -3.26 4.92
C ALA A 161 -0.16 -3.85 3.64
N ASP A 162 0.41 -3.00 2.81
CA ASP A 162 1.04 -3.32 1.53
C ASP A 162 2.56 -3.45 1.62
N CYS A 163 3.08 -3.68 2.84
CA CYS A 163 4.52 -3.93 2.96
C CYS A 163 4.96 -5.27 2.33
N LEU A 164 4.01 -6.14 1.95
CA LEU A 164 4.29 -7.43 1.32
C LEU A 164 3.33 -7.70 0.14
N ALA A 165 3.90 -7.89 -1.03
CA ALA A 165 3.18 -8.47 -2.16
C ALA A 165 3.21 -10.00 -2.10
N SER A 166 2.15 -10.65 -2.62
CA SER A 166 2.13 -12.12 -2.72
C SER A 166 3.14 -12.63 -3.75
N ARG A 167 3.55 -13.91 -3.63
CA ARG A 167 4.43 -14.55 -4.61
C ARG A 167 3.80 -14.51 -6.00
N GLU A 168 2.51 -14.84 -6.10
CA GLU A 168 1.76 -14.86 -7.36
C GLU A 168 1.75 -13.50 -8.04
N THR A 169 1.63 -12.41 -7.26
CA THR A 169 1.67 -11.04 -7.78
C THR A 169 3.07 -10.71 -8.30
N LEU A 170 4.12 -11.00 -7.52
CA LEU A 170 5.50 -10.72 -7.93
C LEU A 170 5.96 -11.60 -9.09
N ASP A 171 5.53 -12.86 -9.16
CA ASP A 171 5.83 -13.74 -10.30
C ASP A 171 5.14 -13.29 -11.58
N LYS A 172 3.91 -12.74 -11.45
CA LYS A 172 3.13 -12.28 -12.60
C LYS A 172 3.59 -10.93 -13.14
N TYR A 173 3.87 -9.97 -12.25
CA TYR A 173 4.16 -8.58 -12.65
C TYR A 173 5.64 -8.22 -12.55
N GLY A 174 6.43 -8.99 -11.81
CA GLY A 174 7.87 -8.85 -11.66
C GLY A 174 8.33 -7.69 -10.78
N ILE A 175 7.52 -6.65 -10.63
CA ILE A 175 7.83 -5.43 -9.89
C ILE A 175 6.57 -4.94 -9.17
N ALA A 176 6.70 -4.62 -7.88
CA ALA A 176 5.64 -3.99 -7.08
C ALA A 176 5.75 -2.46 -7.15
N PHE A 177 4.64 -1.76 -6.91
CA PHE A 177 4.67 -0.32 -6.70
C PHE A 177 5.43 0.01 -5.42
N LEU A 178 6.40 0.93 -5.51
CA LEU A 178 7.17 1.43 -4.37
C LEU A 178 7.42 2.94 -4.53
N TYR A 179 7.24 3.67 -3.45
CA TYR A 179 7.57 5.09 -3.35
C TYR A 179 9.03 5.31 -2.93
N ASP A 180 9.54 4.53 -1.96
CA ASP A 180 10.92 4.57 -1.48
C ASP A 180 11.47 3.14 -1.36
N VAL A 181 12.36 2.78 -2.29
CA VAL A 181 12.94 1.43 -2.37
C VAL A 181 13.86 1.12 -1.17
N GLY A 182 14.63 2.11 -0.72
CA GLY A 182 15.54 1.93 0.41
C GLY A 182 14.79 1.69 1.71
N ALA A 183 13.84 2.56 2.03
CA ALA A 183 12.98 2.43 3.21
C ALA A 183 12.14 1.13 3.16
N TYR A 184 11.71 0.69 1.97
CA TYR A 184 10.99 -0.57 1.80
C TYR A 184 11.86 -1.77 2.16
N LEU A 185 13.09 -1.84 1.67
CA LEU A 185 14.03 -2.92 1.99
C LEU A 185 14.34 -2.97 3.51
N GLU A 186 14.55 -1.82 4.15
CA GLU A 186 14.75 -1.73 5.60
C GLU A 186 13.50 -2.19 6.37
N THR A 187 12.32 -1.84 5.90
CA THR A 187 11.03 -2.28 6.47
C THR A 187 10.91 -3.80 6.37
N LEU A 188 11.22 -4.40 5.23
CA LEU A 188 11.16 -5.85 5.04
C LEU A 188 12.13 -6.61 5.96
N GLU A 189 13.36 -6.10 6.17
CA GLU A 189 14.31 -6.71 7.09
C GLU A 189 13.81 -6.68 8.55
N ARG A 190 13.10 -5.62 8.95
CA ARG A 190 12.45 -5.55 10.27
C ARG A 190 11.28 -6.53 10.36
N VAL A 191 10.40 -6.54 9.36
CA VAL A 191 9.22 -7.43 9.30
C VAL A 191 9.63 -8.89 9.34
N LYS A 192 10.72 -9.26 8.68
CA LYS A 192 11.29 -10.62 8.66
C LYS A 192 11.61 -11.16 10.06
N THR A 193 11.92 -10.28 11.01
CA THR A 193 12.27 -10.66 12.40
C THR A 193 11.14 -10.47 13.39
N MET A 194 9.97 -10.00 12.93
CA MET A 194 8.82 -9.81 13.81
C MET A 194 8.21 -11.16 14.23
N GLU A 195 7.65 -11.17 15.44
CA GLU A 195 6.85 -12.27 15.96
C GLU A 195 5.41 -11.81 16.19
N ALA A 196 4.45 -12.62 15.81
CA ALA A 196 3.02 -12.38 16.01
C ALA A 196 2.27 -13.70 16.13
N ALA A 197 1.04 -13.65 16.61
CA ALA A 197 0.14 -14.82 16.57
C ALA A 197 -0.34 -15.08 15.15
N LEU A 198 -0.56 -14.02 14.36
CA LEU A 198 -0.87 -14.07 12.93
C LEU A 198 -0.46 -12.75 12.29
N PHE A 199 0.10 -12.82 11.10
CA PHE A 199 0.33 -11.69 10.20
C PHE A 199 -0.75 -11.64 9.14
N VAL A 200 -1.28 -10.44 8.86
CA VAL A 200 -2.33 -10.20 7.87
C VAL A 200 -1.84 -9.12 6.88
N PRO A 201 -1.11 -9.50 5.82
CA PRO A 201 -0.81 -8.58 4.71
C PRO A 201 -2.08 -8.30 3.89
N SER A 202 -2.21 -7.12 3.30
CA SER A 202 -3.43 -6.79 2.53
C SER A 202 -3.56 -7.60 1.26
N HIS A 203 -2.46 -7.87 0.56
CA HIS A 203 -2.46 -8.54 -0.76
C HIS A 203 -1.78 -9.93 -0.76
N ALA A 204 -1.56 -10.53 0.40
CA ALA A 204 -1.02 -11.88 0.50
C ALA A 204 -1.79 -12.71 1.54
N ALA A 205 -1.61 -14.01 1.55
CA ALA A 205 -2.24 -14.89 2.53
C ALA A 205 -1.81 -14.54 3.96
N ALA A 206 -2.74 -14.59 4.90
CA ALA A 206 -2.41 -14.49 6.32
C ALA A 206 -1.54 -15.68 6.75
N ALA A 207 -0.54 -15.44 7.60
CA ALA A 207 0.43 -16.46 7.99
C ALA A 207 0.96 -16.25 9.42
N GLU A 208 1.26 -17.33 10.11
CA GLU A 208 1.95 -17.29 11.42
C GLU A 208 3.44 -16.98 11.26
N HIS A 209 4.04 -17.32 10.13
CA HIS A 209 5.45 -17.11 9.83
C HIS A 209 5.61 -16.28 8.56
N ILE A 210 5.97 -15.00 8.72
CA ILE A 210 6.04 -14.05 7.60
C ILE A 210 7.43 -13.95 6.95
N ALA A 211 8.49 -14.39 7.63
CA ALA A 211 9.87 -14.26 7.18
C ALA A 211 10.14 -14.81 5.76
N PRO A 212 9.59 -15.97 5.32
CA PRO A 212 9.82 -16.47 3.97
C PRO A 212 9.22 -15.57 2.88
N LEU A 213 8.09 -14.92 3.15
CA LEU A 213 7.47 -13.98 2.20
C LEU A 213 8.21 -12.64 2.19
N ALA A 214 8.65 -12.16 3.37
CA ALA A 214 9.47 -10.95 3.45
C ALA A 214 10.81 -11.13 2.70
N GLN A 215 11.51 -12.26 2.88
CA GLN A 215 12.72 -12.54 2.13
C GLN A 215 12.46 -12.58 0.61
N TYR A 216 11.38 -13.21 0.19
CA TYR A 216 11.01 -13.26 -1.24
C TYR A 216 10.79 -11.84 -1.82
N ASN A 217 10.11 -10.95 -1.09
CA ASN A 217 9.93 -9.56 -1.49
C ASN A 217 11.28 -8.79 -1.56
N ILE A 218 12.21 -9.04 -0.62
CA ILE A 218 13.56 -8.48 -0.65
C ILE A 218 14.28 -8.91 -1.94
N ASP A 219 14.32 -10.22 -2.21
CA ASP A 219 15.02 -10.80 -3.37
C ASP A 219 14.48 -10.22 -4.69
N ARG A 220 13.15 -10.13 -4.82
CA ARG A 220 12.49 -9.58 -6.01
C ARG A 220 12.75 -8.08 -6.19
N THR A 221 12.78 -7.32 -5.09
CA THR A 221 13.08 -5.89 -5.12
C THR A 221 14.54 -5.64 -5.53
N GLN A 222 15.49 -6.42 -5.01
CA GLN A 222 16.89 -6.33 -5.40
C GLN A 222 17.10 -6.76 -6.87
N GLU A 223 16.43 -7.82 -7.32
CA GLU A 223 16.45 -8.23 -8.73
C GLU A 223 15.92 -7.11 -9.65
N ALA A 224 14.83 -6.44 -9.26
CA ALA A 224 14.30 -5.32 -10.03
C ALA A 224 15.27 -4.14 -10.07
N ALA A 225 15.94 -3.81 -8.96
CA ALA A 225 16.96 -2.77 -8.90
C ALA A 225 18.13 -3.06 -9.86
N GLU A 226 18.69 -4.28 -9.81
CA GLU A 226 19.79 -4.70 -10.70
C GLU A 226 19.36 -4.68 -12.17
N ARG A 227 18.14 -5.11 -12.47
CA ARG A 227 17.59 -5.08 -13.84
C ARG A 227 17.45 -3.65 -14.37
N ILE A 228 16.95 -2.73 -13.54
CA ILE A 228 16.81 -1.30 -13.89
C ILE A 228 18.19 -0.66 -14.08
N ALA A 229 19.16 -0.94 -13.19
CA ALA A 229 20.54 -0.49 -13.36
C ALA A 229 21.16 -0.97 -14.68
N GLY A 230 20.90 -2.23 -15.07
CA GLY A 230 21.35 -2.81 -16.34
C GLY A 230 20.71 -2.17 -17.58
N LEU A 231 19.56 -1.52 -17.46
CA LEU A 231 18.91 -0.77 -18.53
C LEU A 231 19.48 0.64 -18.71
N CYS A 232 20.24 1.17 -17.75
CA CYS A 232 20.86 2.49 -17.79
C CYS A 232 22.13 2.49 -18.67
N THR A 233 21.98 2.34 -19.98
CA THR A 233 23.08 2.18 -20.94
C THR A 233 23.37 3.44 -21.75
N GLY A 234 23.10 4.62 -21.22
CA GLY A 234 23.20 5.89 -21.93
C GLY A 234 21.87 6.22 -22.64
N VAL A 235 20.76 6.06 -21.94
CA VAL A 235 19.40 6.15 -22.47
C VAL A 235 18.55 7.14 -21.66
N THR A 236 17.43 7.59 -22.22
CA THR A 236 16.46 8.44 -21.53
C THR A 236 15.61 7.63 -20.54
N PHE A 237 14.91 8.33 -19.63
CA PHE A 237 13.95 7.69 -18.73
C PHE A 237 12.89 6.87 -19.45
N ASP A 238 12.32 7.38 -20.54
CA ASP A 238 11.29 6.67 -21.30
C ASP A 238 11.82 5.36 -21.94
N GLU A 239 13.09 5.34 -22.32
CA GLU A 239 13.74 4.12 -22.83
C GLU A 239 14.01 3.11 -21.70
N VAL A 240 14.44 3.56 -20.51
CA VAL A 240 14.53 2.69 -19.32
C VAL A 240 13.16 2.10 -18.99
N LEU A 241 12.11 2.93 -18.93
CA LEU A 241 10.74 2.48 -18.63
C LEU A 241 10.24 1.49 -19.68
N ALA A 242 10.45 1.76 -20.98
CA ALA A 242 10.10 0.82 -22.05
C ALA A 242 10.87 -0.51 -21.91
N GLY A 243 12.13 -0.46 -21.50
CA GLY A 243 12.94 -1.64 -21.16
C GLY A 243 12.33 -2.47 -20.04
N VAL A 244 11.85 -1.83 -18.97
CA VAL A 244 11.17 -2.50 -17.86
C VAL A 244 9.88 -3.17 -18.32
N PHE A 245 9.02 -2.49 -19.09
CA PHE A 245 7.80 -3.10 -19.66
C PHE A 245 8.10 -4.35 -20.48
N LYS A 246 9.12 -4.30 -21.33
CA LYS A 246 9.58 -5.44 -22.16
C LYS A 246 10.12 -6.58 -21.29
N ALA A 247 10.97 -6.26 -20.32
CA ALA A 247 11.64 -7.25 -19.47
C ALA A 247 10.65 -8.07 -18.62
N TYR A 248 9.52 -7.46 -18.22
CA TYR A 248 8.47 -8.12 -17.44
C TYR A 248 7.25 -8.52 -18.27
N GLY A 249 7.27 -8.33 -19.59
CA GLY A 249 6.15 -8.68 -20.47
C GLY A 249 4.85 -7.91 -20.19
N LEU A 250 4.97 -6.69 -19.69
CA LEU A 250 3.83 -5.86 -19.27
C LEU A 250 3.26 -5.07 -20.47
N VAL A 251 1.95 -4.82 -20.42
CA VAL A 251 1.27 -4.00 -21.43
C VAL A 251 1.24 -2.54 -20.97
N MET A 252 1.81 -1.65 -21.79
CA MET A 252 1.81 -0.23 -21.51
C MET A 252 0.43 0.38 -21.81
N SER A 253 -0.11 1.07 -20.83
CA SER A 253 -1.29 1.95 -20.93
C SER A 253 -1.01 3.22 -20.14
N LEU A 254 -1.80 4.27 -20.30
CA LEU A 254 -1.58 5.51 -19.56
C LEU A 254 -1.58 5.32 -18.04
N PRO A 255 -2.51 4.55 -17.41
CA PRO A 255 -2.43 4.25 -15.98
C PRO A 255 -1.15 3.46 -15.61
N GLN A 256 -0.76 2.48 -16.41
CA GLN A 256 0.47 1.71 -16.16
C GLN A 256 1.73 2.54 -16.37
N TYR A 257 1.74 3.44 -17.36
CA TYR A 257 2.83 4.41 -17.55
C TYR A 257 3.00 5.31 -16.30
N ALA A 258 1.91 5.83 -15.74
CA ALA A 258 1.98 6.67 -14.55
C ALA A 258 2.44 5.88 -13.31
N LEU A 259 1.81 4.73 -13.03
CA LEU A 259 2.11 3.90 -11.86
C LEU A 259 3.53 3.32 -11.91
N LEU A 260 3.85 2.59 -12.98
CA LEU A 260 5.16 1.96 -13.13
C LEU A 260 6.27 2.98 -13.39
N GLY A 261 5.94 4.09 -14.08
CA GLY A 261 6.87 5.20 -14.29
C GLY A 261 7.29 5.86 -12.96
N SER A 262 6.34 6.06 -12.04
CA SER A 262 6.65 6.52 -10.68
C SER A 262 7.56 5.53 -9.95
N THR A 263 7.23 4.23 -9.98
CA THR A 263 8.04 3.16 -9.38
C THR A 263 9.47 3.12 -9.95
N VAL A 264 9.63 3.18 -11.27
CA VAL A 264 10.96 3.16 -11.91
C VAL A 264 11.79 4.39 -11.49
N LYS A 265 11.17 5.56 -11.34
CA LYS A 265 11.84 6.75 -10.80
C LYS A 265 12.33 6.51 -9.36
N SER A 266 11.53 5.85 -8.52
CA SER A 266 11.93 5.49 -7.14
C SER A 266 13.15 4.56 -7.13
N TYR A 267 13.20 3.57 -8.02
CA TYR A 267 14.39 2.72 -8.19
C TYR A 267 15.61 3.50 -8.70
N LEU A 268 15.42 4.38 -9.68
CA LEU A 268 16.51 5.22 -10.18
C LEU A 268 17.06 6.16 -9.11
N SER A 269 16.19 6.75 -8.27
CA SER A 269 16.62 7.54 -7.10
C SER A 269 17.44 6.69 -6.13
N TYR A 270 16.94 5.53 -5.74
CA TYR A 270 17.64 4.59 -4.87
C TYR A 270 19.04 4.19 -5.40
N LEU A 271 19.12 3.86 -6.70
CA LEU A 271 20.38 3.47 -7.34
C LEU A 271 21.35 4.66 -7.47
N MET A 272 20.83 5.86 -7.73
CA MET A 272 21.62 7.08 -7.84
C MET A 272 22.21 7.50 -6.49
N ASP A 273 21.43 7.44 -5.41
CA ASP A 273 21.91 7.73 -4.05
C ASP A 273 22.99 6.75 -3.57
N ARG A 274 23.04 5.54 -4.17
CA ARG A 274 24.08 4.54 -3.93
C ARG A 274 25.28 4.66 -4.87
N GLY A 275 25.24 5.57 -5.84
CA GLY A 275 26.29 5.75 -6.85
C GLY A 275 26.36 4.63 -7.89
N GLU A 276 25.29 3.85 -8.06
CA GLU A 276 25.23 2.73 -9.01
C GLU A 276 24.76 3.17 -10.41
N VAL A 277 24.01 4.29 -10.49
CA VAL A 277 23.64 4.96 -11.73
C VAL A 277 23.87 6.46 -11.61
N ALA A 278 24.03 7.13 -12.74
CA ALA A 278 24.13 8.58 -12.84
C ALA A 278 23.16 9.11 -13.91
N ALA A 279 22.73 10.37 -13.73
CA ALA A 279 21.90 11.08 -14.69
C ALA A 279 22.61 12.34 -15.16
N GLU A 280 22.83 12.51 -16.46
CA GLU A 280 23.53 13.63 -17.06
C GLU A 280 22.69 14.29 -18.16
N ALA A 281 22.75 15.64 -18.22
CA ALA A 281 22.02 16.37 -19.26
C ALA A 281 22.85 16.43 -20.55
N GLU A 282 22.32 15.88 -21.65
CA GLU A 282 22.92 15.88 -22.98
C GLU A 282 21.88 16.30 -24.02
N ASP A 283 22.15 17.33 -24.83
CA ASP A 283 21.25 17.81 -25.88
C ASP A 283 19.78 17.98 -25.42
N CYS A 284 19.57 18.65 -24.30
CA CYS A 284 18.26 18.85 -23.66
C CYS A 284 17.50 17.56 -23.28
N ARG A 285 18.22 16.45 -23.10
CA ARG A 285 17.72 15.17 -22.60
C ARG A 285 18.44 14.77 -21.33
N LEU A 286 17.76 14.13 -20.38
CA LEU A 286 18.39 13.52 -19.22
C LEU A 286 18.72 12.07 -19.54
N ILE A 287 20.00 11.75 -19.50
CA ILE A 287 20.56 10.45 -19.93
C ILE A 287 21.02 9.66 -18.70
N TRP A 288 20.53 8.45 -18.55
CA TRP A 288 20.85 7.53 -17.47
C TRP A 288 21.95 6.55 -17.86
N ARG A 289 22.96 6.43 -17.00
CA ARG A 289 24.09 5.52 -17.17
C ARG A 289 24.37 4.73 -15.91
N ARG A 290 24.69 3.48 -16.07
CA ARG A 290 25.31 2.69 -14.98
C ARG A 290 26.73 3.21 -14.74
N VAL A 291 27.13 3.35 -13.46
CA VAL A 291 28.45 3.78 -13.02
C VAL A 291 29.38 2.58 -12.86
#